data_16a3fdc4b107d4d2430bb229dc383bff
#
_entry.id   16a3fdc4b107d4d2430bb229dc383bff
#
_cell.length_a   1.000
_cell.length_b   1.000
_cell.length_c   1.000
_cell.angle_alpha   90.00
_cell.angle_beta   90.00
_cell.angle_gamma   90.00
#
_symmetry.space_group_name_H-M   'P 1'
#
loop_
_entity.id
_entity.type
_entity.pdbx_description
1 polymer ?
#
loop_
_entity_poly.entity_id
_entity_poly.type
_entity_poly.pdbx_seq_one_letter_code
_entity_poly.pdbx_strand_id
1 'polypeptide(L)'
;MLAAAAAAGCGGGSGEGRKIVQGTGYTFSTPGSWEVVRTARQIQAVEGKHSLALVAVSRFPLLRTFRPELWNKVMKELDRAADQIAHQQEGSVTESATETIAGQKARRYKIAYDLRGKKVVETLAFVLRGKTEYLLLCRYEQSKSADACDLLLSSFRLI
;
A
#
# COMPACT_ATOMS: atom_id res chain seq x y z
N MET A 1 45.58 26.22 32.25
CA MET A 1 44.18 26.26 31.86
C MET A 1 44.06 25.57 30.51
N LEU A 2 43.65 24.28 30.47
CA LEU A 2 43.38 23.54 29.26
C LEU A 2 41.89 23.24 29.25
N ALA A 3 41.17 23.72 28.24
CA ALA A 3 39.78 23.43 27.98
C ALA A 3 39.65 22.13 27.15
N ALA A 4 39.04 21.12 27.72
CA ALA A 4 38.71 19.88 27.03
C ALA A 4 37.43 20.08 26.24
N ALA A 5 37.50 20.00 24.90
CA ALA A 5 36.36 19.95 24.02
C ALA A 5 35.79 18.53 24.00
N ALA A 6 34.58 18.36 24.50
CA ALA A 6 33.83 17.13 24.38
C ALA A 6 33.23 17.06 22.98
N ALA A 7 33.69 16.12 22.17
CA ALA A 7 33.09 15.78 20.90
C ALA A 7 31.80 14.95 21.17
N ALA A 8 30.64 15.56 20.93
CA ALA A 8 29.38 14.87 20.91
C ALA A 8 29.32 13.99 19.63
N GLY A 9 29.49 12.69 19.80
CA GLY A 9 29.28 11.71 18.73
C GLY A 9 27.80 11.64 18.38
N CYS A 10 27.42 12.17 17.22
CA CYS A 10 26.13 11.89 16.60
C CYS A 10 26.10 10.42 16.21
N GLY A 11 25.46 9.61 17.02
CA GLY A 11 25.08 8.25 16.67
C GLY A 11 24.09 8.30 15.48
N GLY A 12 24.60 8.09 14.27
CA GLY A 12 23.79 7.91 13.08
C GLY A 12 23.01 6.62 13.18
N GLY A 13 21.79 6.68 13.68
CA GLY A 13 20.81 5.64 13.43
C GLY A 13 20.54 5.61 11.95
N SER A 14 20.94 4.54 11.26
CA SER A 14 20.57 4.25 9.88
C SER A 14 19.09 3.89 9.80
N GLY A 15 18.21 4.84 10.07
CA GLY A 15 16.81 4.76 9.69
C GLY A 15 16.75 4.90 8.18
N GLU A 16 16.31 3.86 7.50
CA GLU A 16 16.03 3.96 6.06
C GLU A 16 15.10 5.14 5.83
N GLY A 17 15.60 6.15 5.11
CA GLY A 17 14.84 7.35 4.80
C GLY A 17 13.54 6.98 4.05
N ARG A 18 12.53 7.84 4.17
CA ARG A 18 11.29 7.70 3.40
C ARG A 18 11.41 8.44 2.08
N LYS A 19 10.84 7.88 1.04
CA LYS A 19 10.71 8.51 -0.28
C LYS A 19 9.25 8.83 -0.55
N ILE A 20 8.95 10.08 -0.88
CA ILE A 20 7.61 10.48 -1.33
C ILE A 20 7.50 10.20 -2.82
N VAL A 21 6.47 9.48 -3.19
CA VAL A 21 6.13 9.13 -4.57
C VAL A 21 4.86 9.88 -4.96
N GLN A 22 4.95 10.63 -6.05
CA GLN A 22 3.81 11.38 -6.58
C GLN A 22 3.24 10.68 -7.82
N GLY A 23 1.93 10.46 -7.81
CA GLY A 23 1.13 10.01 -8.94
C GLY A 23 0.15 11.10 -9.40
N THR A 24 -0.69 10.77 -10.37
CA THR A 24 -1.72 11.69 -10.86
C THR A 24 -2.88 11.77 -9.87
N GLY A 25 -2.94 12.87 -9.11
CA GLY A 25 -3.99 13.13 -8.12
C GLY A 25 -3.76 12.44 -6.76
N TYR A 26 -2.55 11.94 -6.50
CA TYR A 26 -2.22 11.31 -5.21
C TYR A 26 -0.72 11.33 -4.92
N THR A 27 -0.40 11.15 -3.64
CA THR A 27 0.97 10.87 -3.17
C THR A 27 0.95 9.72 -2.17
N PHE A 28 2.07 9.04 -2.02
CA PHE A 28 2.32 8.06 -0.95
C PHE A 28 3.81 7.99 -0.62
N SER A 29 4.15 7.38 0.49
CA SER A 29 5.54 7.14 0.88
C SER A 29 5.92 5.67 0.76
N THR A 30 7.18 5.43 0.45
CA THR A 30 7.82 4.11 0.40
C THR A 30 9.17 4.16 1.13
N PRO A 31 9.74 3.04 1.57
CA PRO A 31 11.12 3.02 2.06
C PRO A 31 12.08 3.62 1.03
N GLY A 32 13.02 4.42 1.49
CA GLY A 32 13.90 5.22 0.62
C GLY A 32 14.77 4.41 -0.33
N SER A 33 15.16 3.20 0.08
CA SER A 33 15.99 2.27 -0.70
C SER A 33 15.21 1.53 -1.81
N TRP A 34 13.87 1.54 -1.77
CA TRP A 34 13.07 0.80 -2.72
C TRP A 34 13.08 1.43 -4.11
N GLU A 35 13.16 0.59 -5.14
CA GLU A 35 13.09 1.02 -6.54
C GLU A 35 11.64 1.33 -6.94
N VAL A 36 11.44 2.51 -7.55
CA VAL A 36 10.11 2.94 -8.02
C VAL A 36 9.99 2.70 -9.51
N VAL A 37 8.98 1.92 -9.88
CA VAL A 37 8.62 1.62 -11.28
C VAL A 37 7.26 2.23 -11.59
N ARG A 38 7.15 2.88 -12.76
CA ARG A 38 5.94 3.59 -13.20
C ARG A 38 5.41 3.00 -14.50
N THR A 39 4.11 2.78 -14.53
CA THR A 39 3.37 2.45 -15.76
C THR A 39 2.25 3.48 -15.96
N ALA A 40 1.47 3.35 -17.04
CA ALA A 40 0.36 4.27 -17.32
C ALA A 40 -0.73 4.30 -16.22
N ARG A 41 -0.91 3.20 -15.48
CA ARG A 41 -1.99 3.06 -14.49
C ARG A 41 -1.52 2.76 -13.07
N GLN A 42 -0.25 2.42 -12.90
CA GLN A 42 0.29 1.96 -11.63
C GLN A 42 1.66 2.55 -11.37
N ILE A 43 1.88 2.93 -10.12
CA ILE A 43 3.21 3.21 -9.59
C ILE A 43 3.45 2.20 -8.48
N GLN A 44 4.55 1.46 -8.58
CA GLN A 44 4.95 0.49 -7.57
C GLN A 44 6.36 0.78 -7.07
N ALA A 45 6.63 0.40 -5.82
CA ALA A 45 7.98 0.34 -5.28
C ALA A 45 8.27 -1.07 -4.80
N VAL A 46 9.47 -1.56 -5.10
CA VAL A 46 9.92 -2.91 -4.79
C VAL A 46 11.21 -2.86 -3.99
N GLU A 47 11.35 -3.76 -3.02
CA GLU A 47 12.54 -3.84 -2.16
C GLU A 47 13.77 -4.30 -2.95
N GLY A 48 13.59 -5.09 -4.00
CA GLY A 48 14.67 -5.58 -4.85
C GLY A 48 14.24 -6.78 -5.69
N LYS A 49 15.14 -7.22 -6.59
CA LYS A 49 14.85 -8.26 -7.59
C LYS A 49 14.44 -9.62 -7.00
N HIS A 50 14.94 -9.95 -5.81
CA HIS A 50 14.67 -11.24 -5.16
C HIS A 50 13.68 -11.15 -4.02
N SER A 51 13.24 -9.96 -3.67
CA SER A 51 12.21 -9.76 -2.65
C SER A 51 10.81 -9.96 -3.23
N LEU A 52 9.91 -10.48 -2.41
CA LEU A 52 8.48 -10.54 -2.72
C LEU A 52 7.74 -9.30 -2.21
N ALA A 53 8.43 -8.44 -1.44
CA ALA A 53 7.85 -7.23 -0.87
C ALA A 53 7.69 -6.14 -1.95
N LEU A 54 6.48 -5.60 -2.03
CA LEU A 54 6.16 -4.48 -2.89
C LEU A 54 5.03 -3.64 -2.30
N VAL A 55 4.99 -2.39 -2.68
CA VAL A 55 3.83 -1.51 -2.51
C VAL A 55 3.47 -0.91 -3.86
N ALA A 56 2.19 -0.72 -4.11
CA ALA A 56 1.73 -0.16 -5.38
C ALA A 56 0.45 0.65 -5.19
N VAL A 57 0.28 1.66 -6.02
CA VAL A 57 -0.98 2.38 -6.18
C VAL A 57 -1.38 2.34 -7.65
N SER A 58 -2.54 1.78 -7.90
CA SER A 58 -3.17 1.77 -9.23
C SER A 58 -4.35 2.73 -9.25
N ARG A 59 -4.61 3.32 -10.41
CA ARG A 59 -5.70 4.27 -10.61
C ARG A 59 -6.58 3.81 -11.76
N PHE A 60 -7.88 3.68 -11.49
CA PHE A 60 -8.86 3.22 -12.46
C PHE A 60 -9.99 4.26 -12.63
N PRO A 61 -10.40 4.56 -13.86
CA PRO A 61 -11.58 5.37 -14.09
C PRO A 61 -12.84 4.57 -13.75
N LEU A 62 -13.77 5.20 -13.05
CA LEU A 62 -15.11 4.65 -12.82
C LEU A 62 -16.05 5.04 -13.97
N LEU A 63 -16.92 4.14 -14.40
CA LEU A 63 -17.95 4.41 -15.39
C LEU A 63 -18.95 5.45 -14.90
N ARG A 64 -19.22 5.47 -13.60
CA ARG A 64 -20.12 6.42 -12.94
C ARG A 64 -19.43 7.08 -11.77
N THR A 65 -19.84 8.30 -11.44
CA THR A 65 -19.36 9.00 -10.25
C THR A 65 -19.79 8.24 -9.00
N PHE A 66 -18.80 7.90 -8.15
CA PHE A 66 -19.06 7.36 -6.84
C PHE A 66 -19.75 8.42 -5.96
N ARG A 67 -20.79 7.99 -5.25
CA ARG A 67 -21.50 8.79 -4.24
C ARG A 67 -21.53 8.00 -2.93
N PRO A 68 -21.41 8.67 -1.78
CA PRO A 68 -21.40 7.99 -0.47
C PRO A 68 -22.62 7.10 -0.21
N GLU A 69 -23.78 7.46 -0.75
CA GLU A 69 -25.02 6.69 -0.61
C GLU A 69 -24.95 5.30 -1.26
N LEU A 70 -24.05 5.14 -2.22
CA LEU A 70 -23.83 3.87 -2.92
C LEU A 70 -22.90 2.93 -2.17
N TRP A 71 -22.34 3.34 -1.03
CA TRP A 71 -21.31 2.59 -0.32
C TRP A 71 -21.67 1.12 -0.10
N ASN A 72 -22.86 0.84 0.43
CA ASN A 72 -23.25 -0.54 0.75
C ASN A 72 -23.33 -1.43 -0.49
N LYS A 73 -23.69 -0.87 -1.65
CA LYS A 73 -23.69 -1.60 -2.92
C LYS A 73 -22.29 -1.82 -3.42
N VAL A 74 -21.47 -0.78 -3.41
CA VAL A 74 -20.07 -0.83 -3.85
C VAL A 74 -19.26 -1.79 -2.98
N MET A 75 -19.44 -1.76 -1.67
CA MET A 75 -18.76 -2.68 -0.76
C MET A 75 -18.98 -4.15 -1.12
N LYS A 76 -20.23 -4.53 -1.49
CA LYS A 76 -20.52 -5.89 -1.93
C LYS A 76 -19.79 -6.28 -3.23
N GLU A 77 -19.63 -5.33 -4.15
CA GLU A 77 -18.86 -5.56 -5.38
C GLU A 77 -17.37 -5.67 -5.09
N LEU A 78 -16.84 -4.84 -4.17
CA LEU A 78 -15.46 -4.92 -3.74
C LEU A 78 -15.18 -6.24 -3.00
N ASP A 79 -16.09 -6.70 -2.15
CA ASP A 79 -15.96 -8.00 -1.46
C ASP A 79 -15.85 -9.14 -2.48
N ARG A 80 -16.68 -9.15 -3.53
CA ARG A 80 -16.61 -10.14 -4.64
C ARG A 80 -15.29 -10.03 -5.41
N ALA A 81 -14.84 -8.81 -5.70
CA ALA A 81 -13.58 -8.59 -6.41
C ALA A 81 -12.39 -9.11 -5.59
N ALA A 82 -12.37 -8.87 -4.28
CA ALA A 82 -11.32 -9.38 -3.39
C ALA A 82 -11.32 -10.92 -3.32
N ASP A 83 -12.50 -11.54 -3.22
CA ASP A 83 -12.62 -13.01 -3.24
C ASP A 83 -12.13 -13.59 -4.58
N GLN A 84 -12.45 -12.94 -5.70
CA GLN A 84 -11.98 -13.36 -7.02
C GLN A 84 -10.46 -13.26 -7.14
N ILE A 85 -9.87 -12.16 -6.65
CA ILE A 85 -8.41 -11.98 -6.64
C ILE A 85 -7.76 -13.07 -5.78
N ALA A 86 -8.29 -13.32 -4.59
CA ALA A 86 -7.80 -14.37 -3.70
C ALA A 86 -7.84 -15.75 -4.37
N HIS A 87 -8.96 -16.08 -5.01
CA HIS A 87 -9.12 -17.34 -5.73
C HIS A 87 -8.12 -17.49 -6.90
N GLN A 88 -7.86 -16.40 -7.66
CA GLN A 88 -6.87 -16.41 -8.73
C GLN A 88 -5.43 -16.63 -8.23
N GLN A 89 -5.16 -16.30 -6.98
CA GLN A 89 -3.89 -16.51 -6.31
C GLN A 89 -3.82 -17.87 -5.59
N GLU A 90 -4.85 -18.71 -5.71
CA GLU A 90 -4.99 -19.94 -4.93
C GLU A 90 -4.92 -19.70 -3.40
N GLY A 91 -5.41 -18.55 -2.98
CA GLY A 91 -5.41 -18.06 -1.61
C GLY A 91 -6.80 -17.82 -1.06
N SER A 92 -6.86 -17.11 0.05
CA SER A 92 -8.11 -16.76 0.72
C SER A 92 -8.06 -15.36 1.32
N VAL A 93 -9.20 -14.68 1.37
CA VAL A 93 -9.38 -13.47 2.16
C VAL A 93 -9.40 -13.85 3.64
N THR A 94 -8.44 -13.35 4.40
CA THR A 94 -8.29 -13.65 5.83
C THR A 94 -8.84 -12.53 6.72
N GLU A 95 -8.95 -11.32 6.19
CA GLU A 95 -9.45 -10.15 6.90
C GLU A 95 -10.13 -9.19 5.92
N SER A 96 -11.22 -8.57 6.34
CA SER A 96 -11.83 -7.45 5.64
C SER A 96 -12.29 -6.38 6.63
N ALA A 97 -12.08 -5.11 6.30
CA ALA A 97 -12.44 -3.99 7.15
C ALA A 97 -12.85 -2.78 6.33
N THR A 98 -13.77 -1.99 6.88
CA THR A 98 -14.05 -0.64 6.38
C THR A 98 -13.31 0.35 7.26
N GLU A 99 -12.53 1.22 6.66
CA GLU A 99 -11.70 2.20 7.37
C GLU A 99 -11.65 3.54 6.62
N THR A 100 -10.97 4.52 7.16
CA THR A 100 -10.78 5.83 6.50
C THR A 100 -9.34 5.94 6.02
N ILE A 101 -9.16 6.13 4.70
CA ILE A 101 -7.85 6.37 4.08
C ILE A 101 -7.94 7.67 3.29
N ALA A 102 -7.00 8.58 3.51
CA ALA A 102 -6.96 9.91 2.87
C ALA A 102 -8.30 10.68 3.00
N GLY A 103 -8.99 10.55 4.14
CA GLY A 103 -10.28 11.20 4.39
C GLY A 103 -11.47 10.56 3.66
N GLN A 104 -11.28 9.46 2.94
CA GLN A 104 -12.33 8.72 2.24
C GLN A 104 -12.64 7.41 2.95
N LYS A 105 -13.91 6.99 2.91
CA LYS A 105 -14.28 5.64 3.31
C LYS A 105 -13.64 4.64 2.34
N ALA A 106 -12.93 3.66 2.87
CA ALA A 106 -12.18 2.66 2.11
C ALA A 106 -12.53 1.25 2.57
N ARG A 107 -12.38 0.28 1.68
CA ARG A 107 -12.52 -1.14 2.00
C ARG A 107 -11.17 -1.82 1.88
N ARG A 108 -10.71 -2.44 2.97
CA ARG A 108 -9.41 -3.12 3.04
C ARG A 108 -9.61 -4.62 3.21
N TYR A 109 -8.75 -5.38 2.54
CA TYR A 109 -8.70 -6.84 2.60
C TYR A 109 -7.27 -7.29 2.85
N LYS A 110 -7.09 -8.39 3.58
CA LYS A 110 -5.86 -9.18 3.58
C LYS A 110 -6.12 -10.52 2.91
N ILE A 111 -5.23 -10.89 2.01
CA ILE A 111 -5.25 -12.14 1.27
C ILE A 111 -3.96 -12.89 1.62
N ALA A 112 -4.09 -14.15 2.02
CA ALA A 112 -2.97 -15.03 2.28
C ALA A 112 -2.87 -16.09 1.18
N TYR A 113 -1.67 -16.29 0.64
CA TYR A 113 -1.40 -17.29 -0.38
C TYR A 113 0.07 -17.69 -0.41
N ASP A 114 0.39 -18.74 -1.16
CA ASP A 114 1.77 -19.17 -1.37
C ASP A 114 2.32 -18.62 -2.68
N LEU A 115 3.49 -18.00 -2.64
CA LEU A 115 4.18 -17.45 -3.80
C LEU A 115 5.64 -17.88 -3.80
N ARG A 116 6.05 -18.61 -4.84
CA ARG A 116 7.41 -19.14 -4.97
C ARG A 116 7.87 -19.93 -3.73
N GLY A 117 6.98 -20.73 -3.16
CA GLY A 117 7.26 -21.55 -1.97
C GLY A 117 7.29 -20.78 -0.65
N LYS A 118 6.86 -19.53 -0.64
CA LYS A 118 6.80 -18.69 0.56
C LYS A 118 5.37 -18.26 0.84
N LYS A 119 5.01 -18.24 2.12
CA LYS A 119 3.72 -17.67 2.57
C LYS A 119 3.80 -16.16 2.51
N VAL A 120 2.87 -15.56 1.77
CA VAL A 120 2.76 -14.10 1.63
C VAL A 120 1.40 -13.60 2.09
N VAL A 121 1.40 -12.36 2.53
CA VAL A 121 0.19 -11.59 2.80
C VAL A 121 0.16 -10.43 1.83
N GLU A 122 -0.96 -10.27 1.15
CA GLU A 122 -1.25 -9.14 0.28
C GLU A 122 -2.41 -8.33 0.86
N THR A 123 -2.19 -7.05 1.06
CA THR A 123 -3.23 -6.12 1.49
C THR A 123 -3.71 -5.32 0.28
N LEU A 124 -5.00 -5.31 0.07
CA LEU A 124 -5.70 -4.49 -0.92
C LEU A 124 -6.54 -3.46 -0.18
N ALA A 125 -6.45 -2.18 -0.56
CA ALA A 125 -7.34 -1.15 -0.06
C ALA A 125 -7.91 -0.37 -1.24
N PHE A 126 -9.25 -0.33 -1.33
CA PHE A 126 -9.97 0.39 -2.37
C PHE A 126 -10.46 1.72 -1.81
N VAL A 127 -10.00 2.80 -2.43
CA VAL A 127 -10.39 4.18 -2.10
C VAL A 127 -11.10 4.79 -3.31
N LEU A 128 -12.33 5.24 -3.13
CA LEU A 128 -13.13 5.81 -4.21
C LEU A 128 -13.34 7.31 -3.99
N ARG A 129 -13.08 8.10 -5.04
CA ARG A 129 -13.34 9.55 -5.04
C ARG A 129 -13.80 10.02 -6.41
N GLY A 130 -15.02 10.54 -6.49
CA GLY A 130 -15.56 11.04 -7.75
C GLY A 130 -15.64 9.96 -8.82
N LYS A 131 -14.93 10.14 -9.92
CA LYS A 131 -14.83 9.16 -11.03
C LYS A 131 -13.57 8.31 -10.98
N THR A 132 -12.94 8.17 -9.83
CA THR A 132 -11.67 7.45 -9.72
C THR A 132 -11.71 6.45 -8.57
N GLU A 133 -11.24 5.25 -8.85
CA GLU A 133 -10.86 4.24 -7.88
C GLU A 133 -9.34 4.20 -7.76
N TYR A 134 -8.86 4.23 -6.54
CA TYR A 134 -7.45 3.99 -6.20
C TYR A 134 -7.37 2.64 -5.50
N LEU A 135 -6.58 1.74 -6.07
CA LEU A 135 -6.24 0.47 -5.45
C LEU A 135 -4.83 0.57 -4.86
N LEU A 136 -4.76 0.57 -3.54
CA LEU A 136 -3.52 0.45 -2.80
C LEU A 136 -3.26 -1.02 -2.58
N LEU A 137 -2.10 -1.49 -3.01
CA LEU A 137 -1.69 -2.87 -2.86
C LEU A 137 -0.34 -2.91 -2.16
N CYS A 138 -0.20 -3.77 -1.18
CA CYS A 138 1.10 -4.10 -0.63
C CYS A 138 1.19 -5.61 -0.37
N ARG A 139 2.39 -6.14 -0.54
CA ARG A 139 2.68 -7.55 -0.33
C ARG A 139 3.95 -7.70 0.47
N TYR A 140 3.98 -8.65 1.38
CA TYR A 140 5.15 -9.01 2.17
C TYR A 140 5.12 -10.51 2.52
N GLU A 141 6.28 -11.09 2.78
CA GLU A 141 6.36 -12.44 3.32
C GLU A 141 5.79 -12.46 4.74
N GLN A 142 4.96 -13.45 5.08
CA GLN A 142 4.30 -13.54 6.39
C GLN A 142 5.30 -13.54 7.56
N SER A 143 6.51 -14.03 7.34
CA SER A 143 7.60 -14.07 8.33
C SER A 143 8.36 -12.74 8.48
N LYS A 144 8.03 -11.72 7.67
CA LYS A 144 8.71 -10.43 7.65
C LYS A 144 7.78 -9.30 8.14
N SER A 145 8.36 -8.09 8.27
CA SER A 145 7.63 -6.90 8.70
C SER A 145 6.63 -6.42 7.66
N ALA A 146 5.49 -5.89 8.12
CA ALA A 146 4.48 -5.19 7.35
C ALA A 146 4.72 -3.67 7.25
N ASP A 147 5.87 -3.16 7.71
CA ASP A 147 6.12 -1.72 7.87
C ASP A 147 5.93 -0.91 6.58
N ALA A 148 6.31 -1.47 5.42
CA ALA A 148 6.10 -0.82 4.14
C ALA A 148 4.60 -0.72 3.77
N CYS A 149 3.78 -1.70 4.17
CA CYS A 149 2.32 -1.66 4.03
C CYS A 149 1.71 -0.56 4.90
N ASP A 150 2.11 -0.52 6.16
CA ASP A 150 1.64 0.49 7.11
C ASP A 150 2.05 1.90 6.66
N LEU A 151 3.26 2.03 6.12
CA LEU A 151 3.74 3.28 5.53
C LEU A 151 2.89 3.70 4.32
N LEU A 152 2.59 2.79 3.38
CA LEU A 152 1.73 3.07 2.24
C LEU A 152 0.35 3.58 2.70
N LEU A 153 -0.33 2.81 3.55
CA LEU A 153 -1.71 3.11 3.96
C LEU A 153 -1.79 4.41 4.77
N SER A 154 -0.85 4.65 5.69
CA SER A 154 -0.83 5.83 6.54
C SER A 154 -0.39 7.11 5.81
N SER A 155 0.43 6.99 4.76
CA SER A 155 0.96 8.12 4.02
C SER A 155 0.21 8.47 2.73
N PHE A 156 -0.71 7.61 2.29
CA PHE A 156 -1.50 7.89 1.08
C PHE A 156 -2.33 9.15 1.26
N ARG A 157 -2.26 10.04 0.28
CA ARG A 157 -3.01 11.30 0.24
C ARG A 157 -3.55 11.55 -1.16
N LEU A 158 -4.75 12.10 -1.23
CA LEU A 158 -5.36 12.63 -2.45
C LEU A 158 -5.02 14.12 -2.57
N ILE A 159 -4.67 14.54 -3.79
CA ILE A 159 -4.32 15.93 -4.11
C ILE A 159 -5.49 16.56 -4.86
#